data_693b7a94acb3a4ad9fb10e8095e0ac87
#
_entry.id   693b7a94acb3a4ad9fb10e8095e0ac87
#
_cell.length_a   1.000
_cell.length_b   1.000
_cell.length_c   1.000
_cell.angle_alpha   90.00
_cell.angle_beta   90.00
_cell.angle_gamma   90.00
#
_symmetry.space_group_name_H-M   'P 1'
#
loop_
_entity.id
_entity.type
_entity.pdbx_description
1 polymer ?
#
loop_
_entity_poly.entity_id
_entity_poly.type
_entity_poly.pdbx_seq_one_letter_code
_entity_poly.pdbx_strand_id
1 'polypeptide(L)'
;MKFQIKHECRGRIRVQAVQQRMTLEQADMLEAWLLTLPQVECASVHERTRCAVIEYQGDRKDLLRILAGFSYQDHALAELVPVHSSRALNRAYEEKLVGMVAFKAVRSLFFPAPLRAVYTVIRSAPYLFRALRCLLRRQLHVELLDGISVCLSMVRRDFDTASSVMF
;
A
#
# COMPACT_ATOMS: atom_id res chain seq x y z
N MET A 1 20.27 14.78 -13.55
CA MET A 1 19.80 13.39 -13.79
C MET A 1 19.81 13.07 -15.27
N LYS A 2 20.22 11.84 -15.68
CA LYS A 2 20.06 11.35 -17.06
C LYS A 2 18.68 10.71 -17.22
N PHE A 3 17.95 11.07 -18.29
CA PHE A 3 16.61 10.56 -18.54
C PHE A 3 16.32 10.42 -20.04
N GLN A 4 15.29 9.62 -20.36
CA GLN A 4 14.75 9.45 -21.71
C GLN A 4 13.29 9.85 -21.72
N ILE A 5 12.85 10.56 -22.74
CA ILE A 5 11.45 10.88 -22.95
C ILE A 5 10.78 9.65 -23.54
N LYS A 6 9.76 9.12 -22.88
CA LYS A 6 8.99 7.96 -23.33
C LYS A 6 7.69 8.34 -24.03
N HIS A 7 7.08 9.40 -23.59
CA HIS A 7 5.85 9.90 -24.18
C HIS A 7 5.72 11.39 -23.88
N GLU A 8 5.15 12.11 -24.81
CA GLU A 8 4.92 13.54 -24.68
C GLU A 8 3.59 13.93 -25.31
N CYS A 9 2.79 14.72 -24.60
CA CYS A 9 1.59 15.39 -25.08
C CYS A 9 1.65 16.86 -24.67
N ARG A 10 0.73 17.66 -25.18
CA ARG A 10 0.66 19.10 -24.81
C ARG A 10 0.42 19.22 -23.30
N GLY A 11 1.35 19.86 -22.60
CA GLY A 11 1.28 20.05 -21.14
C GLY A 11 1.59 18.83 -20.27
N ARG A 12 1.96 17.68 -20.87
CA ARG A 12 2.28 16.47 -20.12
C ARG A 12 3.45 15.71 -20.76
N ILE A 13 4.43 15.36 -19.93
CA ILE A 13 5.59 14.61 -20.36
C ILE A 13 5.81 13.40 -19.45
N ARG A 14 6.21 12.29 -20.06
CA ARG A 14 6.64 11.08 -19.35
C ARG A 14 8.10 10.85 -19.61
N VAL A 15 8.91 10.94 -18.57
CA VAL A 15 10.36 10.72 -18.62
C VAL A 15 10.73 9.47 -17.85
N GLN A 16 11.72 8.75 -18.31
CA GLN A 16 12.29 7.59 -17.62
C GLN A 16 13.72 7.89 -17.20
N ALA A 17 14.02 7.73 -15.92
CA ALA A 17 15.39 7.85 -15.41
C ALA A 17 16.27 6.72 -15.94
N VAL A 18 17.48 7.08 -16.42
CA VAL A 18 18.48 6.14 -16.92
C VAL A 18 19.30 5.65 -15.72
N GLN A 19 18.71 4.71 -14.98
CA GLN A 19 19.35 4.02 -13.86
C GLN A 19 18.82 2.59 -13.77
N GLN A 20 19.57 1.65 -13.19
CA GLN A 20 19.16 0.25 -13.14
C GLN A 20 17.97 0.03 -12.21
N ARG A 21 17.97 0.68 -11.06
CA ARG A 21 16.90 0.62 -10.06
C ARG A 21 16.65 2.01 -9.48
N MET A 22 15.42 2.25 -9.06
CA MET A 22 15.03 3.44 -8.32
C MET A 22 14.49 2.97 -6.98
N THR A 23 15.00 3.54 -5.89
CA THR A 23 14.48 3.26 -4.54
C THR A 23 13.20 4.06 -4.30
N LEU A 24 12.42 3.67 -3.29
CA LEU A 24 11.24 4.43 -2.89
C LEU A 24 11.60 5.86 -2.46
N GLU A 25 12.67 6.00 -1.68
CA GLU A 25 13.19 7.30 -1.25
C GLU A 25 13.57 8.19 -2.44
N GLN A 26 14.25 7.63 -3.43
CA GLN A 26 14.60 8.37 -4.66
C GLN A 26 13.36 8.81 -5.44
N ALA A 27 12.32 7.96 -5.49
CA ALA A 27 11.07 8.31 -6.14
C ALA A 27 10.34 9.41 -5.38
N ASP A 28 10.31 9.35 -4.05
CA ASP A 28 9.69 10.36 -3.18
C ASP A 28 10.45 11.70 -3.26
N MET A 29 11.80 11.68 -3.23
CA MET A 29 12.63 12.87 -3.41
C MET A 29 12.38 13.55 -4.77
N LEU A 30 12.34 12.75 -5.84
CA LEU A 30 12.11 13.27 -7.19
C LEU A 30 10.70 13.87 -7.31
N GLU A 31 9.69 13.21 -6.75
CA GLU A 31 8.31 13.68 -6.78
C GLU A 31 8.13 14.96 -5.95
N ALA A 32 8.65 14.98 -4.72
CA ALA A 32 8.61 16.15 -3.86
C ALA A 32 9.32 17.35 -4.52
N TRP A 33 10.50 17.12 -5.09
CA TRP A 33 11.23 18.17 -5.78
C TRP A 33 10.48 18.70 -7.02
N LEU A 34 9.90 17.81 -7.83
CA LEU A 34 9.11 18.23 -9.00
C LEU A 34 7.94 19.13 -8.60
N LEU A 35 7.28 18.83 -7.49
CA LEU A 35 6.16 19.63 -6.98
C LEU A 35 6.59 20.99 -6.41
N THR A 36 7.89 21.22 -6.14
CA THR A 36 8.39 22.56 -5.77
C THR A 36 8.57 23.48 -6.96
N LEU A 37 8.56 22.95 -8.19
CA LEU A 37 8.77 23.74 -9.40
C LEU A 37 7.48 24.52 -9.75
N PRO A 38 7.54 25.85 -9.91
CA PRO A 38 6.35 26.68 -10.15
C PRO A 38 5.61 26.37 -11.45
N GLN A 39 6.29 25.75 -12.41
CA GLN A 39 5.74 25.35 -13.70
C GLN A 39 5.10 23.96 -13.71
N VAL A 40 5.21 23.20 -12.60
CA VAL A 40 4.68 21.84 -12.49
C VAL A 40 3.37 21.88 -11.70
N GLU A 41 2.29 21.43 -12.31
CA GLU A 41 0.98 21.32 -11.67
C GLU A 41 0.82 20.02 -10.92
N CYS A 42 1.26 18.92 -11.56
CA CYS A 42 1.16 17.58 -11.00
C CYS A 42 2.39 16.75 -11.40
N ALA A 43 2.90 15.97 -10.47
CA ALA A 43 3.96 15.03 -10.72
C ALA A 43 3.66 13.69 -10.05
N SER A 44 3.92 12.60 -10.75
CA SER A 44 3.80 11.26 -10.22
C SER A 44 4.99 10.43 -10.68
N VAL A 45 5.71 9.86 -9.73
CA VAL A 45 6.91 9.06 -10.00
C VAL A 45 6.65 7.60 -9.64
N HIS A 46 6.95 6.70 -10.56
CA HIS A 46 6.79 5.25 -10.38
C HIS A 46 8.15 4.57 -10.27
N GLU A 47 8.51 4.08 -9.10
CA GLU A 47 9.81 3.47 -8.81
C GLU A 47 10.07 2.20 -9.64
N ARG A 48 9.05 1.35 -9.84
CA ARG A 48 9.18 0.08 -10.59
C ARG A 48 9.54 0.30 -12.06
N THR A 49 8.92 1.31 -12.68
CA THR A 49 9.17 1.67 -14.09
C THR A 49 10.22 2.76 -14.25
N ARG A 50 10.63 3.39 -13.16
CA ARG A 50 11.55 4.53 -13.11
C ARG A 50 11.06 5.71 -13.95
N CYS A 51 9.74 5.81 -14.11
CA CYS A 51 9.10 6.85 -14.89
C CYS A 51 8.54 7.93 -13.99
N ALA A 52 8.77 9.18 -14.37
CA ALA A 52 8.06 10.35 -13.86
C ALA A 52 7.09 10.84 -14.92
N VAL A 53 5.85 11.04 -14.53
CA VAL A 53 4.80 11.69 -15.31
C VAL A 53 4.65 13.08 -14.73
N ILE A 54 4.82 14.10 -15.56
CA ILE A 54 4.85 15.50 -15.16
C ILE A 54 3.83 16.26 -16.00
N GLU A 55 2.89 16.91 -15.35
CA GLU A 55 1.96 17.86 -15.95
C GLU A 55 2.47 19.25 -15.65
N TYR A 56 2.68 20.06 -16.69
CA TYR A 56 3.35 21.33 -16.57
C TYR A 56 2.74 22.41 -17.48
N GLN A 57 2.92 23.65 -17.06
CA GLN A 57 2.62 24.83 -17.85
C GLN A 57 3.92 25.58 -18.14
N GLY A 58 4.09 26.07 -19.38
CA GLY A 58 5.24 26.85 -19.79
C GLY A 58 6.11 26.19 -20.85
N ASP A 59 7.38 26.60 -20.94
CA ASP A 59 8.28 26.12 -22.00
C ASP A 59 8.86 24.74 -21.64
N ARG A 60 8.68 23.83 -22.59
CA ARG A 60 9.25 22.47 -22.55
C ARG A 60 10.76 22.45 -22.33
N LYS A 61 11.48 23.36 -23.01
CA LYS A 61 12.96 23.39 -22.98
C LYS A 61 13.47 23.73 -21.58
N ASP A 62 12.80 24.62 -20.89
CA ASP A 62 13.17 25.01 -19.53
C ASP A 62 12.92 23.85 -18.54
N LEU A 63 11.78 23.16 -18.65
CA LEU A 63 11.51 21.98 -17.86
C LEU A 63 12.59 20.91 -18.04
N LEU A 64 12.97 20.60 -19.27
CA LEU A 64 14.00 19.59 -19.56
C LEU A 64 15.37 20.01 -19.04
N ARG A 65 15.71 21.30 -19.08
CA ARG A 65 16.96 21.85 -18.55
C ARG A 65 17.00 21.68 -17.02
N ILE A 66 15.91 21.99 -16.34
CA ILE A 66 15.78 21.87 -14.89
C ILE A 66 15.88 20.38 -14.50
N LEU A 67 15.17 19.47 -15.19
CA LEU A 67 15.24 18.03 -14.98
C LEU A 67 16.66 17.47 -15.16
N ALA A 68 17.41 17.97 -16.15
CA ALA A 68 18.79 17.54 -16.38
C ALA A 68 19.72 17.93 -15.22
N GLY A 69 19.45 19.07 -14.56
CA GLY A 69 20.20 19.55 -13.39
C GLY A 69 19.90 18.81 -12.09
N PHE A 70 18.83 18.03 -12.02
CA PHE A 70 18.48 17.30 -10.80
C PHE A 70 19.54 16.27 -10.36
N SER A 71 19.85 16.25 -9.07
CA SER A 71 20.74 15.28 -8.44
C SER A 71 20.16 14.76 -7.14
N TYR A 72 20.25 13.43 -6.92
CA TYR A 72 19.81 12.79 -5.67
C TYR A 72 20.74 13.04 -4.47
N GLN A 73 21.88 13.68 -4.68
CA GLN A 73 22.88 13.93 -3.62
C GLN A 73 22.64 15.21 -2.83
N ASP A 74 21.57 15.92 -3.16
CA ASP A 74 21.27 17.20 -2.52
C ASP A 74 20.53 16.94 -1.19
N HIS A 75 21.22 17.17 -0.07
CA HIS A 75 20.70 16.94 1.27
C HIS A 75 19.44 17.77 1.59
N ALA A 76 19.28 18.92 0.94
CA ALA A 76 18.09 19.76 1.09
C ALA A 76 16.81 19.07 0.56
N LEU A 77 16.95 18.11 -0.36
CA LEU A 77 15.81 17.36 -0.90
C LEU A 77 15.26 16.33 0.10
N ALA A 78 16.09 15.82 1.00
CA ALA A 78 15.66 14.86 2.00
C ALA A 78 14.68 15.49 3.01
N GLU A 79 14.80 16.79 3.27
CA GLU A 79 13.90 17.52 4.17
C GLU A 79 12.51 17.79 3.53
N LEU A 80 12.41 17.77 2.21
CA LEU A 80 11.16 17.96 1.48
C LEU A 80 10.27 16.71 1.46
N VAL A 81 10.85 15.53 1.75
CA VAL A 81 10.11 14.27 1.74
C VAL A 81 9.32 14.14 3.03
N PRO A 82 7.98 13.93 2.98
CA PRO A 82 7.19 13.68 4.18
C PRO A 82 7.69 12.43 4.90
N VAL A 83 7.80 12.49 6.24
CA VAL A 83 8.25 11.37 7.10
C VAL A 83 7.42 10.10 6.87
N HIS A 84 6.17 10.25 6.45
CA HIS A 84 5.27 9.16 6.07
C HIS A 84 4.82 9.36 4.62
N SER A 85 5.59 8.85 3.67
CA SER A 85 5.13 8.85 2.29
C SER A 85 3.97 7.86 2.12
N SER A 86 2.96 8.22 1.34
CA SER A 86 1.84 7.34 1.01
C SER A 86 2.30 6.04 0.35
N ARG A 87 3.43 6.03 -0.33
CA ARG A 87 4.08 4.85 -0.92
C ARG A 87 4.60 3.88 0.11
N ALA A 88 5.31 4.37 1.13
CA ALA A 88 5.83 3.54 2.20
C ALA A 88 4.68 2.85 2.95
N LEU A 89 3.60 3.59 3.22
CA LEU A 89 2.37 3.05 3.81
C LEU A 89 1.73 1.98 2.93
N ASN A 90 1.50 2.27 1.64
CA ASN A 90 0.88 1.31 0.72
C ASN A 90 1.71 0.03 0.60
N ARG A 91 3.03 0.15 0.54
CA ARG A 91 3.91 -1.02 0.50
C ARG A 91 3.86 -1.85 1.77
N ALA A 92 3.85 -1.21 2.93
CA ALA A 92 3.69 -1.92 4.20
C ALA A 92 2.35 -2.68 4.27
N TYR A 93 1.27 -2.09 3.74
CA TYR A 93 -0.02 -2.75 3.63
C TYR A 93 0.00 -3.90 2.61
N GLU A 94 0.61 -3.72 1.44
CA GLU A 94 0.76 -4.78 0.43
C GLU A 94 1.55 -5.97 0.98
N GLU A 95 2.68 -5.72 1.65
CA GLU A 95 3.49 -6.77 2.28
C GLU A 95 2.72 -7.52 3.37
N LYS A 96 1.95 -6.80 4.18
CA LYS A 96 1.09 -7.38 5.19
C LYS A 96 -0.02 -8.23 4.58
N LEU A 97 -0.67 -7.76 3.53
CA LEU A 97 -1.72 -8.50 2.81
C LEU A 97 -1.15 -9.77 2.16
N VAL A 98 -0.01 -9.65 1.45
CA VAL A 98 0.66 -10.80 0.85
C VAL A 98 1.05 -11.82 1.91
N GLY A 99 1.60 -11.38 3.04
CA GLY A 99 1.92 -12.24 4.18
C GLY A 99 0.71 -12.98 4.73
N MET A 100 -0.43 -12.29 4.90
CA MET A 100 -1.68 -12.90 5.36
C MET A 100 -2.22 -13.94 4.38
N VAL A 101 -2.24 -13.62 3.07
CA VAL A 101 -2.71 -14.54 2.03
C VAL A 101 -1.79 -15.76 1.92
N ALA A 102 -0.47 -15.55 1.94
CA ALA A 102 0.51 -16.63 1.93
C ALA A 102 0.35 -17.55 3.15
N PHE A 103 0.21 -16.97 4.34
CA PHE A 103 -0.03 -17.75 5.57
C PHE A 103 -1.34 -18.55 5.49
N LYS A 104 -2.41 -17.96 4.95
CA LYS A 104 -3.69 -18.67 4.75
C LYS A 104 -3.53 -19.83 3.77
N ALA A 105 -2.80 -19.64 2.67
CA ALA A 105 -2.54 -20.68 1.69
C ALA A 105 -1.70 -21.82 2.27
N VAL A 106 -0.61 -21.50 2.95
CA VAL A 106 0.25 -22.51 3.62
C VAL A 106 -0.56 -23.29 4.65
N ARG A 107 -1.35 -22.59 5.47
CA ARG A 107 -2.19 -23.26 6.47
C ARG A 107 -3.24 -24.19 5.82
N SER A 108 -3.83 -23.78 4.70
CA SER A 108 -4.82 -24.60 3.98
C SER A 108 -4.19 -25.88 3.41
N LEU A 109 -2.94 -25.81 2.95
CA LEU A 109 -2.23 -26.94 2.33
C LEU A 109 -1.62 -27.91 3.35
N PHE A 110 -1.03 -27.40 4.41
CA PHE A 110 -0.21 -28.20 5.32
C PHE A 110 -0.94 -28.65 6.60
N PHE A 111 -2.01 -27.95 7.01
CA PHE A 111 -2.71 -28.32 8.23
C PHE A 111 -3.89 -29.25 7.95
N PRO A 112 -3.93 -30.45 8.55
CA PRO A 112 -5.07 -31.36 8.45
C PRO A 112 -6.32 -30.73 9.07
N ALA A 113 -7.49 -31.10 8.53
CA ALA A 113 -8.79 -30.54 8.89
C ALA A 113 -9.06 -30.45 10.42
N PRO A 114 -8.75 -31.46 11.26
CA PRO A 114 -9.02 -31.36 12.69
C PRO A 114 -8.18 -30.29 13.39
N LEU A 115 -6.91 -30.09 12.98
CA LEU A 115 -6.06 -29.05 13.57
C LEU A 115 -6.51 -27.66 13.16
N ARG A 116 -7.03 -27.50 11.94
CA ARG A 116 -7.63 -26.22 11.48
C ARG A 116 -8.84 -25.87 12.31
N ALA A 117 -9.71 -26.85 12.62
CA ALA A 117 -10.88 -26.64 13.47
C ALA A 117 -10.49 -26.16 14.86
N VAL A 118 -9.58 -26.85 15.54
CA VAL A 118 -9.09 -26.47 16.86
C VAL A 118 -8.48 -25.08 16.87
N TYR A 119 -7.62 -24.76 15.92
CA TYR A 119 -7.03 -23.44 15.79
C TYR A 119 -8.09 -22.34 15.58
N THR A 120 -9.09 -22.59 14.74
CA THR A 120 -10.17 -21.64 14.47
C THR A 120 -10.99 -21.40 15.73
N VAL A 121 -11.32 -22.46 16.49
CA VAL A 121 -12.05 -22.33 17.76
C VAL A 121 -11.28 -21.51 18.78
N ILE A 122 -9.98 -21.76 18.96
CA ILE A 122 -9.15 -20.99 19.90
C ILE A 122 -9.08 -19.52 19.48
N ARG A 123 -8.89 -19.26 18.21
CA ARG A 123 -8.78 -17.89 17.69
C ARG A 123 -10.10 -17.12 17.72
N SER A 124 -11.23 -17.81 17.65
CA SER A 124 -12.56 -17.19 17.72
C SER A 124 -12.94 -16.75 19.14
N ALA A 125 -12.32 -17.34 20.16
CA ALA A 125 -12.66 -17.05 21.57
C ALA A 125 -12.70 -15.54 21.89
N PRO A 126 -11.68 -14.70 21.54
CA PRO A 126 -11.73 -13.27 21.83
C PRO A 126 -12.88 -12.54 21.13
N TYR A 127 -13.26 -12.96 19.91
CA TYR A 127 -14.40 -12.38 19.18
C TYR A 127 -15.72 -12.72 19.86
N LEU A 128 -15.89 -13.98 20.29
CA LEU A 128 -17.07 -14.43 21.03
C LEU A 128 -17.21 -13.72 22.38
N PHE A 129 -16.09 -13.53 23.11
CA PHE A 129 -16.11 -12.78 24.38
C PHE A 129 -16.49 -11.32 24.17
N ARG A 130 -16.00 -10.67 23.11
CA ARG A 130 -16.39 -9.29 22.79
C ARG A 130 -17.87 -9.20 22.43
N ALA A 131 -18.35 -10.08 21.55
CA ALA A 131 -19.76 -10.13 21.17
C ALA A 131 -20.67 -10.37 22.39
N LEU A 132 -20.30 -11.30 23.27
CA LEU A 132 -21.05 -11.57 24.51
C LEU A 132 -21.06 -10.35 25.43
N ARG A 133 -19.93 -9.65 25.57
CA ARG A 133 -19.85 -8.41 26.36
C ARG A 133 -20.73 -7.31 25.78
N CYS A 134 -20.76 -7.15 24.44
CA CYS A 134 -21.65 -6.20 23.77
C CYS A 134 -23.12 -6.55 24.02
N LEU A 135 -23.48 -7.82 23.93
CA LEU A 135 -24.83 -8.29 24.18
C LEU A 135 -25.29 -8.00 25.64
N LEU A 136 -24.43 -8.28 26.62
CA LEU A 136 -24.70 -8.00 28.04
C LEU A 136 -24.86 -6.51 28.33
N ARG A 137 -24.12 -5.66 27.57
CA ARG A 137 -24.22 -4.19 27.70
C ARG A 137 -25.36 -3.59 26.88
N ARG A 138 -26.13 -4.40 26.16
CA ARG A 138 -27.22 -3.98 25.26
C ARG A 138 -26.76 -2.94 24.20
N GLN A 139 -25.53 -2.99 23.77
CA GLN A 139 -24.97 -2.11 22.77
C GLN A 139 -24.85 -2.89 21.45
N LEU A 140 -25.48 -2.36 20.40
CA LEU A 140 -25.40 -2.95 19.06
C LEU A 140 -24.16 -2.35 18.36
N HIS A 141 -23.06 -3.09 18.39
CA HIS A 141 -21.83 -2.77 17.65
C HIS A 141 -21.58 -3.80 16.54
N VAL A 142 -20.74 -3.44 15.58
CA VAL A 142 -20.31 -4.33 14.49
C VAL A 142 -19.71 -5.63 15.03
N GLU A 143 -19.03 -5.56 16.18
CA GLU A 143 -18.46 -6.70 16.90
C GLU A 143 -19.50 -7.78 17.25
N LEU A 144 -20.75 -7.42 17.48
CA LEU A 144 -21.83 -8.37 17.70
C LEU A 144 -22.19 -9.12 16.42
N LEU A 145 -22.22 -8.42 15.28
CA LEU A 145 -22.49 -9.00 13.97
C LEU A 145 -21.38 -10.00 13.58
N ASP A 146 -20.14 -9.62 13.78
CA ASP A 146 -18.98 -10.47 13.52
C ASP A 146 -19.02 -11.72 14.42
N GLY A 147 -19.33 -11.56 15.71
CA GLY A 147 -19.47 -12.65 16.65
C GLY A 147 -20.57 -13.63 16.26
N ILE A 148 -21.74 -13.15 15.82
CA ILE A 148 -22.86 -13.98 15.35
C ILE A 148 -22.45 -14.74 14.08
N SER A 149 -21.79 -14.08 13.14
CA SER A 149 -21.32 -14.68 11.90
C SER A 149 -20.33 -15.81 12.16
N VAL A 150 -19.40 -15.60 13.09
CA VAL A 150 -18.43 -16.63 13.51
C VAL A 150 -19.15 -17.79 14.22
N CYS A 151 -20.07 -17.52 15.13
CA CYS A 151 -20.88 -18.55 15.78
C CYS A 151 -21.63 -19.41 14.75
N LEU A 152 -22.32 -18.78 13.82
CA LEU A 152 -23.11 -19.47 12.79
C LEU A 152 -22.25 -20.36 11.91
N SER A 153 -21.08 -19.86 11.50
CA SER A 153 -20.11 -20.63 10.71
C SER A 153 -19.58 -21.83 11.48
N MET A 154 -19.35 -21.69 12.80
CA MET A 154 -18.93 -22.80 13.65
C MET A 154 -20.00 -23.88 13.80
N VAL A 155 -21.28 -23.48 14.01
CA VAL A 155 -22.41 -24.42 14.09
C VAL A 155 -22.57 -25.20 12.80
N ARG A 156 -22.31 -24.55 11.65
CA ARG A 156 -22.31 -25.20 10.33
C ARG A 156 -21.08 -26.06 10.06
N ARG A 157 -20.11 -26.10 10.98
CA ARG A 157 -18.81 -26.75 10.80
C ARG A 157 -17.99 -26.18 9.61
N ASP A 158 -18.32 -24.98 9.18
CA ASP A 158 -17.58 -24.26 8.14
C ASP A 158 -16.48 -23.41 8.78
N PHE A 159 -15.38 -24.07 9.15
CA PHE A 159 -14.24 -23.45 9.81
C PHE A 159 -13.44 -22.54 8.88
N ASP A 160 -13.54 -22.76 7.56
CA ASP A 160 -12.84 -21.93 6.58
C ASP A 160 -13.51 -20.55 6.43
N THR A 161 -14.84 -20.50 6.43
CA THR A 161 -15.61 -19.25 6.48
C THR A 161 -15.40 -18.52 7.81
N ALA A 162 -15.51 -19.21 8.95
CA ALA A 162 -15.24 -18.62 10.26
C ALA A 162 -13.84 -18.01 10.34
N SER A 163 -12.84 -18.71 9.81
CA SER A 163 -11.46 -18.22 9.74
C SER A 163 -11.30 -17.01 8.81
N SER A 164 -12.11 -16.88 7.76
CA SER A 164 -12.03 -15.77 6.82
C SER A 164 -12.61 -14.48 7.38
N VAL A 165 -13.65 -14.56 8.18
CA VAL A 165 -14.26 -13.41 8.89
C VAL A 165 -13.31 -12.82 9.94
N MET A 166 -12.42 -13.65 10.51
CA MET A 166 -11.45 -13.22 11.52
C MET A 166 -10.14 -12.65 10.95
N PHE A 167 -10.02 -12.55 9.62
CA PHE A 167 -8.88 -11.94 8.92
C PHE A 167 -9.16 -10.49 8.60
#